data_de270288983058e20a07db27ba3d4d39
#
_entry.id   de270288983058e20a07db27ba3d4d39
#
_cell.length_a   1.000
_cell.length_b   1.000
_cell.length_c   1.000
_cell.angle_alpha   90.00
_cell.angle_beta   90.00
_cell.angle_gamma   90.00
#
_symmetry.space_group_name_H-M   'P 1'
#
loop_
_entity.id
_entity.type
_entity.pdbx_description
1 polymer ?
#
loop_
_entity_poly.entity_id
_entity_poly.type
_entity_poly.pdbx_seq_one_letter_code
_entity_poly.pdbx_strand_id
1 'polypeptide(L)'
;MSEINPLLREEPIPDDNDRALRPKSLNEFIGQAEARSNLRVFIESARQRKDAMDHTLFFGPPGLGKTTLAQIISRELGVNFKMSSGPVLAKAGDLAAILTNLEANDVLFIDEIHRLNPVVEEILYPALEDFELDLVIGEGPAARTVRIELQPFTLVGATTRLGLLTTPLRDRFGIPIRLQFYSNEELYKIVKLNTEKLGIVADESGATEIARRARGTPRIAGRLLRRVVDFVLVEGDGVLNKKIADHALRRLGVDNLGLDGADRSYLRLIAEQYSGGPVGIETICAAISESRDALEEVIEPYLLQMGLIQRTPRGRMLAKNGWKHLGMQPPKSQGDMFE
;
A
#
# COMPACT_ATOMS: atom_id res chain seq x y z
N MET A 1 -5.34 20.20 17.77
CA MET A 1 -5.13 19.68 16.41
C MET A 1 -5.06 18.17 16.54
N SER A 2 -5.96 17.45 15.89
CA SER A 2 -5.93 15.98 15.91
C SER A 2 -4.95 15.54 14.80
N GLU A 3 -3.74 15.19 15.21
CA GLU A 3 -2.76 14.61 14.28
C GLU A 3 -3.22 13.24 13.78
N ILE A 4 -2.90 12.92 12.53
CA ILE A 4 -3.10 11.58 11.97
C ILE A 4 -2.30 10.59 12.84
N ASN A 5 -2.97 9.56 13.34
CA ASN A 5 -2.32 8.56 14.17
C ASN A 5 -1.25 7.79 13.37
N PRO A 6 0.04 7.81 13.77
CA PRO A 6 1.11 7.12 13.05
C PRO A 6 0.86 5.62 12.86
N LEU A 7 0.13 4.97 13.78
CA LEU A 7 -0.19 3.54 13.70
C LEU A 7 -1.14 3.20 12.53
N LEU A 8 -1.94 4.17 12.11
CA LEU A 8 -2.93 4.01 11.02
C LEU A 8 -2.48 4.64 9.70
N ARG A 9 -1.29 5.26 9.65
CA ARG A 9 -0.71 5.75 8.40
C ARG A 9 -0.36 4.59 7.49
N GLU A 10 -0.57 4.78 6.21
CA GLU A 10 -0.16 3.80 5.20
C GLU A 10 1.31 3.94 4.80
N GLU A 11 1.98 5.02 5.20
CA GLU A 11 3.40 5.24 4.99
C GLU A 11 4.25 4.27 5.83
N PRO A 12 5.41 3.83 5.29
CA PRO A 12 6.33 2.97 6.04
C PRO A 12 6.91 3.69 7.27
N ILE A 13 6.94 3.02 8.41
CA ILE A 13 7.66 3.46 9.60
C ILE A 13 8.76 2.44 9.94
N PRO A 14 9.78 2.80 10.75
CA PRO A 14 10.87 1.88 11.11
C PRO A 14 10.40 0.53 11.69
N ASP A 15 9.30 0.53 12.46
CA ASP A 15 8.69 -0.67 13.02
C ASP A 15 8.13 -1.65 11.98
N ASP A 16 7.88 -1.21 10.74
CA ASP A 16 7.41 -2.08 9.65
C ASP A 16 8.50 -3.01 9.11
N ASN A 17 9.75 -2.80 9.49
CA ASN A 17 10.91 -3.56 9.03
C ASN A 17 11.12 -4.89 9.76
N ASP A 18 10.12 -5.38 10.48
CA ASP A 18 10.21 -6.70 11.09
C ASP A 18 10.18 -7.80 10.02
N ARG A 19 11.38 -8.13 9.55
CA ARG A 19 11.60 -9.17 8.54
C ARG A 19 11.12 -10.54 8.98
N ALA A 20 11.04 -10.77 10.29
CA ALA A 20 10.59 -12.05 10.86
C ALA A 20 9.10 -12.30 10.64
N LEU A 21 8.28 -11.25 10.62
CA LEU A 21 6.83 -11.36 10.42
C LEU A 21 6.42 -11.46 8.96
N ARG A 22 7.29 -11.04 8.01
CA ARG A 22 6.96 -11.07 6.59
C ARG A 22 6.95 -12.49 6.03
N PRO A 23 5.96 -12.85 5.19
CA PRO A 23 5.95 -14.13 4.51
C PRO A 23 7.13 -14.23 3.53
N LYS A 24 7.70 -15.44 3.42
CA LYS A 24 8.87 -15.71 2.59
C LYS A 24 8.53 -16.44 1.28
N SER A 25 7.34 -17.00 1.17
CA SER A 25 6.85 -17.74 -0.01
C SER A 25 5.39 -17.40 -0.32
N LEU A 26 4.91 -17.74 -1.51
CA LEU A 26 3.50 -17.61 -1.89
C LEU A 26 2.58 -18.45 -1.00
N ASN A 27 3.08 -19.57 -0.44
CA ASN A 27 2.30 -20.42 0.45
C ASN A 27 2.06 -19.76 1.82
N GLU A 28 3.03 -19.00 2.32
CA GLU A 28 2.89 -18.24 3.57
C GLU A 28 2.09 -16.94 3.41
N PHE A 29 1.98 -16.44 2.17
CA PHE A 29 1.30 -15.18 1.90
C PHE A 29 -0.21 -15.36 1.99
N ILE A 30 -0.83 -14.77 3.00
CA ILE A 30 -2.29 -14.80 3.23
C ILE A 30 -2.97 -13.73 2.39
N GLY A 31 -4.15 -14.04 1.86
CA GLY A 31 -4.95 -13.12 1.04
C GLY A 31 -4.53 -13.07 -0.43
N GLN A 32 -5.15 -12.18 -1.20
CA GLN A 32 -4.87 -11.96 -2.62
C GLN A 32 -4.89 -13.27 -3.44
N ALA A 33 -5.92 -14.11 -3.25
CA ALA A 33 -5.96 -15.48 -3.77
C ALA A 33 -5.75 -15.58 -5.28
N GLU A 34 -6.39 -14.70 -6.06
CA GLU A 34 -6.26 -14.65 -7.52
C GLU A 34 -4.83 -14.25 -7.93
N ALA A 35 -4.30 -13.16 -7.33
CA ALA A 35 -2.93 -12.71 -7.60
C ALA A 35 -1.91 -13.81 -7.31
N ARG A 36 -2.04 -14.52 -6.17
CA ARG A 36 -1.15 -15.63 -5.81
C ARG A 36 -1.25 -16.81 -6.78
N SER A 37 -2.47 -17.14 -7.20
CA SER A 37 -2.70 -18.23 -8.16
C SER A 37 -2.02 -17.95 -9.49
N ASN A 38 -2.18 -16.72 -10.01
CA ASN A 38 -1.59 -16.29 -11.27
C ASN A 38 -0.06 -16.20 -11.16
N LEU A 39 0.46 -15.60 -10.09
CA LEU A 39 1.92 -15.51 -9.87
C LEU A 39 2.58 -16.88 -9.79
N ARG A 40 1.94 -17.87 -9.17
CA ARG A 40 2.46 -19.24 -9.13
C ARG A 40 2.67 -19.83 -10.53
N VAL A 41 1.71 -19.60 -11.44
CA VAL A 41 1.82 -20.05 -12.83
C VAL A 41 2.94 -19.33 -13.56
N PHE A 42 3.03 -18.01 -13.43
CA PHE A 42 4.05 -17.21 -14.12
C PHE A 42 5.46 -17.53 -13.63
N ILE A 43 5.66 -17.66 -12.32
CA ILE A 43 6.95 -18.05 -11.72
C ILE A 43 7.36 -19.45 -12.19
N GLU A 44 6.46 -20.42 -12.12
CA GLU A 44 6.75 -21.79 -12.54
C GLU A 44 7.08 -21.86 -14.04
N SER A 45 6.34 -21.12 -14.88
CA SER A 45 6.60 -21.03 -16.31
C SER A 45 7.98 -20.43 -16.61
N ALA A 46 8.36 -19.34 -15.93
CA ALA A 46 9.70 -18.73 -16.09
C ALA A 46 10.81 -19.68 -15.66
N ARG A 47 10.63 -20.40 -14.54
CA ARG A 47 11.58 -21.43 -14.07
C ARG A 47 11.78 -22.57 -15.08
N GLN A 48 10.70 -23.05 -15.69
CA GLN A 48 10.78 -24.12 -16.70
C GLN A 48 11.48 -23.68 -17.97
N ARG A 49 11.25 -22.44 -18.42
CA ARG A 49 11.94 -21.85 -19.57
C ARG A 49 13.39 -21.46 -19.26
N LYS A 50 13.76 -21.32 -17.98
CA LYS A 50 15.03 -20.77 -17.50
C LYS A 50 15.29 -19.35 -18.01
N ASP A 51 14.25 -18.55 -18.05
CA ASP A 51 14.25 -17.22 -18.61
C ASP A 51 13.68 -16.20 -17.59
N ALA A 52 13.90 -14.90 -17.83
CA ALA A 52 13.30 -13.86 -17.04
C ALA A 52 11.76 -13.98 -17.07
N MET A 53 11.11 -13.71 -15.97
CA MET A 53 9.64 -13.59 -15.92
C MET A 53 9.23 -12.26 -16.56
N ASP A 54 8.06 -12.24 -17.21
CA ASP A 54 7.52 -11.03 -17.78
C ASP A 54 7.40 -9.91 -16.73
N HIS A 55 7.63 -8.66 -17.16
CA HIS A 55 7.56 -7.50 -16.28
C HIS A 55 6.20 -7.40 -15.62
N THR A 56 6.21 -7.19 -14.32
CA THR A 56 5.01 -7.26 -13.46
C THR A 56 4.71 -5.91 -12.82
N LEU A 57 3.47 -5.45 -12.88
CA LEU A 57 3.02 -4.21 -12.24
C LEU A 57 2.04 -4.52 -11.11
N PHE A 58 2.45 -4.25 -9.87
CA PHE A 58 1.54 -4.26 -8.73
C PHE A 58 0.91 -2.88 -8.53
N PHE A 59 -0.41 -2.81 -8.50
CA PHE A 59 -1.11 -1.56 -8.25
C PHE A 59 -2.24 -1.73 -7.23
N GLY A 60 -2.53 -0.67 -6.50
CA GLY A 60 -3.56 -0.66 -5.46
C GLY A 60 -3.10 0.09 -4.21
N PRO A 61 -3.97 0.21 -3.20
CA PRO A 61 -3.69 0.94 -1.96
C PRO A 61 -2.35 0.56 -1.32
N PRO A 62 -1.72 1.44 -0.55
CA PRO A 62 -0.49 1.13 0.15
C PRO A 62 -0.71 0.09 1.26
N GLY A 63 0.38 -0.54 1.72
CA GLY A 63 0.33 -1.50 2.82
C GLY A 63 -0.25 -2.89 2.53
N LEU A 64 -0.60 -3.20 1.27
CA LEU A 64 -1.23 -4.47 0.86
C LEU A 64 -0.23 -5.59 0.52
N GLY A 65 1.08 -5.33 0.59
CA GLY A 65 2.11 -6.36 0.38
C GLY A 65 2.79 -6.34 -0.99
N LYS A 66 2.73 -5.25 -1.79
CA LYS A 66 3.40 -5.11 -3.10
C LYS A 66 4.89 -5.46 -3.02
N THR A 67 5.62 -4.82 -2.15
CA THR A 67 7.06 -5.09 -1.91
C THR A 67 7.33 -6.52 -1.43
N THR A 68 6.44 -7.07 -0.60
CA THR A 68 6.56 -8.45 -0.10
C THR A 68 6.40 -9.46 -1.23
N LEU A 69 5.39 -9.27 -2.11
CA LEU A 69 5.20 -10.13 -3.28
C LEU A 69 6.39 -10.05 -4.24
N ALA A 70 6.95 -8.86 -4.48
CA ALA A 70 8.16 -8.71 -5.31
C ALA A 70 9.36 -9.49 -4.73
N GLN A 71 9.56 -9.45 -3.41
CA GLN A 71 10.59 -10.25 -2.74
C GLN A 71 10.32 -11.76 -2.82
N ILE A 72 9.06 -12.17 -2.75
CA ILE A 72 8.68 -13.57 -2.90
C ILE A 72 8.97 -14.05 -4.32
N ILE A 73 8.64 -13.25 -5.34
CA ILE A 73 8.95 -13.58 -6.75
C ILE A 73 10.43 -13.91 -6.91
N SER A 74 11.34 -13.03 -6.46
CA SER A 74 12.77 -13.26 -6.60
C SER A 74 13.25 -14.52 -5.85
N ARG A 75 12.72 -14.76 -4.65
CA ARG A 75 13.06 -15.96 -3.87
C ARG A 75 12.58 -17.25 -4.53
N GLU A 76 11.37 -17.25 -5.04
CA GLU A 76 10.82 -18.44 -5.71
C GLU A 76 11.45 -18.67 -7.08
N LEU A 77 11.90 -17.62 -7.79
CA LEU A 77 12.72 -17.75 -8.99
C LEU A 77 14.18 -18.19 -8.67
N GLY A 78 14.65 -17.96 -7.44
CA GLY A 78 16.03 -18.26 -7.03
C GLY A 78 17.06 -17.27 -7.56
N VAL A 79 16.68 -16.00 -7.77
CA VAL A 79 17.51 -14.94 -8.34
C VAL A 79 17.70 -13.78 -7.35
N ASN A 80 18.63 -12.86 -7.64
CA ASN A 80 18.86 -11.70 -6.79
C ASN A 80 17.70 -10.71 -6.84
N PHE A 81 17.56 -9.93 -5.76
CA PHE A 81 16.56 -8.87 -5.62
C PHE A 81 17.25 -7.52 -5.45
N LYS A 82 17.08 -6.64 -6.42
CA LYS A 82 17.48 -5.23 -6.33
C LYS A 82 16.25 -4.37 -6.11
N MET A 83 16.38 -3.34 -5.29
CA MET A 83 15.26 -2.47 -4.94
C MET A 83 15.64 -1.01 -5.07
N SER A 84 14.75 -0.24 -5.70
CA SER A 84 14.80 1.22 -5.78
C SER A 84 13.39 1.80 -5.66
N SER A 85 13.27 3.11 -5.80
CA SER A 85 11.96 3.79 -5.86
C SER A 85 12.00 4.93 -6.88
N GLY A 86 10.82 5.32 -7.41
CA GLY A 86 10.72 6.40 -8.38
C GLY A 86 11.42 7.70 -7.93
N PRO A 87 11.16 8.20 -6.70
CA PRO A 87 11.83 9.41 -6.21
C PRO A 87 13.36 9.34 -6.08
N VAL A 88 13.92 8.16 -5.87
CA VAL A 88 15.37 7.94 -5.74
C VAL A 88 16.05 7.95 -7.11
N LEU A 89 15.36 7.49 -8.15
CA LEU A 89 15.85 7.47 -9.52
C LEU A 89 15.67 8.86 -10.19
N ALA A 90 16.46 9.82 -9.77
CA ALA A 90 16.33 11.20 -10.21
C ALA A 90 16.98 11.46 -11.58
N LYS A 91 17.99 10.69 -11.97
CA LYS A 91 18.78 10.88 -13.19
C LYS A 91 18.93 9.57 -13.97
N ALA A 92 19.15 9.70 -15.28
CA ALA A 92 19.47 8.60 -16.19
C ALA A 92 20.60 7.69 -15.67
N GLY A 93 21.66 8.28 -15.14
CA GLY A 93 22.82 7.56 -14.59
C GLY A 93 22.48 6.71 -13.36
N ASP A 94 21.50 7.09 -12.54
CA ASP A 94 21.09 6.32 -11.37
C ASP A 94 20.44 4.99 -11.80
N LEU A 95 19.57 5.04 -12.80
CA LEU A 95 18.93 3.85 -13.38
C LEU A 95 19.97 2.99 -14.13
N ALA A 96 20.82 3.61 -14.95
CA ALA A 96 21.87 2.92 -15.71
C ALA A 96 22.81 2.13 -14.79
N ALA A 97 23.23 2.72 -13.67
CA ALA A 97 24.08 2.06 -12.69
C ALA A 97 23.42 0.82 -12.08
N ILE A 98 22.09 0.83 -11.88
CA ILE A 98 21.37 -0.34 -11.39
C ILE A 98 21.27 -1.41 -12.49
N LEU A 99 20.82 -1.03 -13.69
CA LEU A 99 20.56 -1.97 -14.79
C LEU A 99 21.83 -2.70 -15.26
N THR A 100 22.95 -2.00 -15.37
CA THR A 100 24.23 -2.59 -15.78
C THR A 100 24.86 -3.53 -14.74
N ASN A 101 24.38 -3.49 -13.49
CA ASN A 101 24.79 -4.37 -12.39
C ASN A 101 23.78 -5.49 -12.10
N LEU A 102 22.80 -5.72 -12.97
CA LEU A 102 21.90 -6.87 -12.87
C LEU A 102 22.57 -8.10 -13.48
N GLU A 103 22.40 -9.23 -12.82
CA GLU A 103 22.73 -10.54 -13.36
C GLU A 103 21.53 -11.10 -14.14
N ALA A 104 21.76 -12.15 -14.94
CA ALA A 104 20.70 -12.76 -15.73
C ALA A 104 19.54 -13.22 -14.87
N ASN A 105 18.33 -12.83 -15.26
CA ASN A 105 17.04 -13.13 -14.63
C ASN A 105 16.80 -12.46 -13.27
N ASP A 106 17.68 -11.54 -12.83
CA ASP A 106 17.47 -10.78 -11.59
C ASP A 106 16.13 -10.05 -11.56
N VAL A 107 15.61 -9.83 -10.37
CA VAL A 107 14.41 -9.03 -10.14
C VAL A 107 14.80 -7.63 -9.68
N LEU A 108 14.46 -6.63 -10.49
CA LEU A 108 14.51 -5.21 -10.12
C LEU A 108 13.13 -4.76 -9.65
N PHE A 109 13.01 -4.30 -8.42
CA PHE A 109 11.79 -3.72 -7.88
C PHE A 109 11.88 -2.20 -7.80
N ILE A 110 10.92 -1.49 -8.40
CA ILE A 110 10.80 -0.03 -8.31
C ILE A 110 9.48 0.30 -7.61
N ASP A 111 9.58 0.80 -6.37
CA ASP A 111 8.41 1.30 -5.64
C ASP A 111 8.03 2.70 -6.10
N GLU A 112 6.74 3.08 -5.97
CA GLU A 112 6.21 4.36 -6.42
C GLU A 112 6.65 4.72 -7.86
N ILE A 113 6.58 3.74 -8.77
CA ILE A 113 7.10 3.86 -10.14
C ILE A 113 6.45 5.01 -10.93
N HIS A 114 5.24 5.42 -10.56
CA HIS A 114 4.55 6.60 -11.14
C HIS A 114 5.24 7.93 -10.83
N ARG A 115 6.24 7.95 -9.94
CA ARG A 115 7.03 9.13 -9.58
C ARG A 115 8.39 9.17 -10.27
N LEU A 116 8.60 8.32 -11.26
CA LEU A 116 9.81 8.39 -12.09
C LEU A 116 9.86 9.73 -12.84
N ASN A 117 11.07 10.26 -12.97
CA ASN A 117 11.30 11.40 -13.85
C ASN A 117 11.08 10.98 -15.32
N PRO A 118 10.40 11.77 -16.17
CA PRO A 118 10.18 11.44 -17.58
C PRO A 118 11.44 11.02 -18.35
N VAL A 119 12.58 11.66 -18.09
CA VAL A 119 13.87 11.29 -18.73
C VAL A 119 14.32 9.90 -18.32
N VAL A 120 14.11 9.50 -17.07
CA VAL A 120 14.42 8.16 -16.57
C VAL A 120 13.46 7.13 -17.14
N GLU A 121 12.19 7.51 -17.28
CA GLU A 121 11.16 6.65 -17.85
C GLU A 121 11.44 6.33 -19.34
N GLU A 122 11.87 7.32 -20.13
CA GLU A 122 12.24 7.13 -21.55
C GLU A 122 13.39 6.15 -21.74
N ILE A 123 14.37 6.16 -20.83
CA ILE A 123 15.49 5.21 -20.84
C ILE A 123 15.03 3.79 -20.45
N LEU A 124 14.02 3.69 -19.63
CA LEU A 124 13.49 2.41 -19.20
C LEU A 124 12.80 1.65 -20.35
N TYR A 125 12.25 2.34 -21.35
CA TYR A 125 11.52 1.69 -22.44
C TYR A 125 12.34 0.67 -23.22
N PRO A 126 13.50 1.02 -23.83
CA PRO A 126 14.32 0.04 -24.55
C PRO A 126 14.90 -1.03 -23.60
N ALA A 127 15.15 -0.68 -22.35
CA ALA A 127 15.62 -1.64 -21.36
C ALA A 127 14.58 -2.75 -21.06
N LEU A 128 13.27 -2.44 -21.15
CA LEU A 128 12.19 -3.40 -20.92
C LEU A 128 11.82 -4.20 -22.18
N GLU A 129 11.98 -3.62 -23.37
CA GLU A 129 11.61 -4.28 -24.62
C GLU A 129 12.74 -5.15 -25.18
N ASP A 130 13.93 -4.56 -25.30
CA ASP A 130 15.04 -5.13 -26.04
C ASP A 130 16.24 -5.49 -25.14
N PHE A 131 16.15 -5.23 -23.83
CA PHE A 131 17.29 -5.34 -22.90
C PHE A 131 18.50 -4.51 -23.35
N GLU A 132 18.24 -3.32 -23.87
CA GLU A 132 19.24 -2.36 -24.31
C GLU A 132 19.11 -1.04 -23.55
N LEU A 133 20.22 -0.38 -23.31
CA LEU A 133 20.29 0.90 -22.62
C LEU A 133 21.01 1.91 -23.51
N ASP A 134 20.32 2.96 -23.92
CA ASP A 134 20.92 4.05 -24.69
C ASP A 134 21.30 5.21 -23.75
N LEU A 135 22.60 5.46 -23.62
CA LEU A 135 23.14 6.54 -22.81
C LEU A 135 23.79 7.62 -23.68
N VAL A 136 23.40 8.88 -23.45
CA VAL A 136 24.06 10.03 -24.06
C VAL A 136 25.26 10.43 -23.19
N ILE A 137 26.47 10.31 -23.74
CA ILE A 137 27.72 10.68 -23.08
C ILE A 137 28.27 11.96 -23.73
N GLY A 138 28.61 12.95 -22.91
CA GLY A 138 29.09 14.26 -23.33
C GLY A 138 27.99 15.31 -23.44
N GLU A 139 28.37 16.51 -23.79
CA GLU A 139 27.46 17.66 -23.90
C GLU A 139 27.60 18.35 -25.28
N GLY A 140 26.52 18.97 -25.73
CA GLY A 140 26.48 19.74 -26.98
C GLY A 140 26.71 18.89 -28.23
N PRO A 141 27.32 19.46 -29.32
CA PRO A 141 27.52 18.77 -30.59
C PRO A 141 28.46 17.56 -30.53
N ALA A 142 29.22 17.40 -29.45
CA ALA A 142 30.13 16.27 -29.23
C ALA A 142 29.48 15.12 -28.46
N ALA A 143 28.21 15.25 -28.06
CA ALA A 143 27.48 14.18 -27.39
C ALA A 143 27.37 12.95 -28.30
N ARG A 144 27.59 11.79 -27.73
CA ARG A 144 27.48 10.49 -28.42
C ARG A 144 26.54 9.58 -27.65
N THR A 145 25.67 8.88 -28.37
CA THR A 145 24.85 7.80 -27.79
C THR A 145 25.68 6.52 -27.78
N VAL A 146 25.78 5.91 -26.60
CA VAL A 146 26.42 4.59 -26.41
C VAL A 146 25.30 3.63 -26.03
N ARG A 147 25.18 2.55 -26.79
CA ARG A 147 24.24 1.45 -26.53
C ARG A 147 24.94 0.38 -25.71
N ILE A 148 24.31 -0.03 -24.62
CA ILE A 148 24.79 -1.07 -23.71
C ILE A 148 23.78 -2.21 -23.72
N GLU A 149 24.21 -3.41 -24.00
CA GLU A 149 23.40 -4.62 -23.85
C GLU A 149 23.27 -4.98 -22.37
N LEU A 150 22.05 -5.27 -21.93
CA LEU A 150 21.72 -5.67 -20.56
C LEU A 150 21.47 -7.17 -20.49
N GLN A 151 21.73 -7.77 -19.35
CA GLN A 151 21.25 -9.12 -19.08
C GLN A 151 19.72 -9.12 -18.98
N PRO A 152 19.02 -10.15 -19.50
CA PRO A 152 17.57 -10.29 -19.30
C PRO A 152 17.22 -10.21 -17.82
N PHE A 153 16.22 -9.41 -17.45
CA PHE A 153 15.78 -9.21 -16.08
C PHE A 153 14.27 -9.06 -15.99
N THR A 154 13.74 -9.20 -14.79
CA THR A 154 12.31 -8.94 -14.50
C THR A 154 12.18 -7.62 -13.78
N LEU A 155 11.46 -6.65 -14.38
CA LEU A 155 11.02 -5.47 -13.65
C LEU A 155 9.72 -5.77 -12.90
N VAL A 156 9.71 -5.49 -11.60
CA VAL A 156 8.49 -5.45 -10.80
C VAL A 156 8.23 -4.00 -10.38
N GLY A 157 7.26 -3.35 -11.02
CA GLY A 157 6.83 -2.01 -10.66
C GLY A 157 5.75 -2.05 -9.58
N ALA A 158 5.75 -1.08 -8.68
CA ALA A 158 4.67 -0.89 -7.72
C ALA A 158 4.15 0.55 -7.76
N THR A 159 2.83 0.72 -7.70
CA THR A 159 2.19 2.03 -7.68
C THR A 159 0.92 2.04 -6.84
N THR A 160 0.68 3.15 -6.16
CA THR A 160 -0.61 3.45 -5.52
C THR A 160 -1.56 4.16 -6.49
N ARG A 161 -1.02 4.80 -7.54
CA ARG A 161 -1.74 5.69 -8.47
C ARG A 161 -1.55 5.23 -9.92
N LEU A 162 -2.25 4.15 -10.32
CA LEU A 162 -2.15 3.62 -11.69
C LEU A 162 -2.41 4.68 -12.78
N GLY A 163 -3.33 5.62 -12.52
CA GLY A 163 -3.69 6.67 -13.48
C GLY A 163 -2.60 7.72 -13.71
N LEU A 164 -1.54 7.75 -12.92
CA LEU A 164 -0.37 8.63 -13.11
C LEU A 164 0.75 7.95 -13.93
N LEU A 165 0.68 6.65 -14.16
CA LEU A 165 1.59 5.99 -15.09
C LEU A 165 1.26 6.40 -16.52
N THR A 166 2.31 6.69 -17.30
CA THR A 166 2.15 6.91 -18.73
C THR A 166 1.70 5.63 -19.43
N THR A 167 0.93 5.78 -20.49
CA THR A 167 0.47 4.63 -21.29
C THR A 167 1.65 3.80 -21.82
N PRO A 168 2.73 4.40 -22.38
CA PRO A 168 3.87 3.64 -22.85
C PRO A 168 4.54 2.77 -21.80
N LEU A 169 4.71 3.28 -20.57
CA LEU A 169 5.30 2.48 -19.49
C LEU A 169 4.35 1.37 -19.04
N ARG A 170 3.05 1.67 -18.95
CA ARG A 170 2.06 0.70 -18.51
C ARG A 170 1.94 -0.50 -19.46
N ASP A 171 2.02 -0.25 -20.78
CA ASP A 171 1.86 -1.28 -21.81
C ASP A 171 3.05 -2.26 -21.86
N ARG A 172 4.18 -1.91 -21.24
CA ARG A 172 5.37 -2.76 -21.13
C ARG A 172 5.28 -3.80 -20.00
N PHE A 173 4.29 -3.66 -19.12
CA PHE A 173 4.04 -4.66 -18.10
C PHE A 173 3.09 -5.75 -18.60
N GLY A 174 3.63 -6.92 -18.94
CA GLY A 174 2.87 -8.07 -19.38
C GLY A 174 1.95 -8.67 -18.30
N ILE A 175 2.28 -8.42 -17.01
CA ILE A 175 1.55 -8.97 -15.86
C ILE A 175 1.05 -7.83 -14.94
N PRO A 176 -0.10 -7.18 -15.24
CA PRO A 176 -0.71 -6.22 -14.33
C PRO A 176 -1.52 -6.94 -13.24
N ILE A 177 -1.20 -6.69 -11.97
CA ILE A 177 -1.87 -7.31 -10.81
C ILE A 177 -2.41 -6.23 -9.87
N ARG A 178 -3.73 -6.20 -9.72
CA ARG A 178 -4.40 -5.33 -8.76
C ARG A 178 -4.45 -5.99 -7.39
N LEU A 179 -3.91 -5.32 -6.36
CA LEU A 179 -4.09 -5.73 -4.98
C LEU A 179 -5.31 -5.04 -4.37
N GLN A 180 -6.06 -5.80 -3.58
CA GLN A 180 -7.29 -5.34 -2.94
C GLN A 180 -7.13 -5.32 -1.43
N PHE A 181 -8.00 -4.58 -0.74
CA PHE A 181 -8.08 -4.65 0.72
C PHE A 181 -8.40 -6.07 1.16
N TYR A 182 -7.85 -6.44 2.30
CA TYR A 182 -8.05 -7.75 2.92
C TYR A 182 -9.38 -7.82 3.65
N SER A 183 -10.00 -8.98 3.65
CA SER A 183 -11.15 -9.26 4.51
C SER A 183 -10.75 -9.35 5.99
N ASN A 184 -11.72 -9.23 6.88
CA ASN A 184 -11.47 -9.40 8.31
C ASN A 184 -10.95 -10.81 8.65
N GLU A 185 -11.42 -11.85 7.92
CA GLU A 185 -10.96 -13.22 8.09
C GLU A 185 -9.50 -13.39 7.66
N GLU A 186 -9.10 -12.76 6.55
CA GLU A 186 -7.71 -12.78 6.09
C GLU A 186 -6.79 -12.06 7.07
N LEU A 187 -7.20 -10.89 7.56
CA LEU A 187 -6.45 -10.13 8.57
C LEU A 187 -6.38 -10.87 9.91
N TYR A 188 -7.46 -11.54 10.32
CA TYR A 188 -7.44 -12.40 11.51
C TYR A 188 -6.36 -13.49 11.39
N LYS A 189 -6.29 -14.18 10.24
CA LYS A 189 -5.26 -15.20 9.99
C LYS A 189 -3.85 -14.62 10.06
N ILE A 190 -3.65 -13.41 9.51
CA ILE A 190 -2.37 -12.70 9.57
C ILE A 190 -2.01 -12.35 11.01
N VAL A 191 -2.94 -11.78 11.77
CA VAL A 191 -2.74 -11.42 13.18
C VAL A 191 -2.40 -12.67 13.99
N LYS A 192 -3.16 -13.76 13.83
CA LYS A 192 -2.92 -15.03 14.52
C LYS A 192 -1.54 -15.59 14.21
N LEU A 193 -1.14 -15.65 12.93
CA LEU A 193 0.19 -16.11 12.54
C LEU A 193 1.30 -15.22 13.16
N ASN A 194 1.06 -13.93 13.21
CA ASN A 194 2.03 -12.99 13.79
C ASN A 194 2.11 -13.11 15.31
N THR A 195 1.02 -13.38 16.02
CA THR A 195 1.07 -13.65 17.48
C THR A 195 1.85 -14.91 17.78
N GLU A 196 1.71 -15.97 17.00
CA GLU A 196 2.49 -17.19 17.10
C GLU A 196 4.00 -16.91 16.91
N LYS A 197 4.36 -16.13 15.87
CA LYS A 197 5.75 -15.73 15.61
C LYS A 197 6.35 -14.86 16.73
N LEU A 198 5.53 -14.06 17.41
CA LEU A 198 5.92 -13.22 18.54
C LEU A 198 5.93 -13.97 19.88
N GLY A 199 5.49 -15.24 19.91
CA GLY A 199 5.40 -16.03 21.13
C GLY A 199 4.31 -15.56 22.11
N ILE A 200 3.27 -14.87 21.61
CA ILE A 200 2.18 -14.34 22.42
C ILE A 200 0.97 -15.26 22.32
N VAL A 201 0.43 -15.64 23.47
CA VAL A 201 -0.83 -16.38 23.53
C VAL A 201 -1.98 -15.43 23.19
N ALA A 202 -2.76 -15.79 22.18
CA ALA A 202 -3.90 -14.99 21.73
C ALA A 202 -5.16 -15.86 21.66
N ASP A 203 -6.26 -15.36 22.18
CA ASP A 203 -7.56 -15.94 21.90
C ASP A 203 -8.14 -15.41 20.55
N GLU A 204 -9.15 -16.09 20.05
CA GLU A 204 -9.77 -15.70 18.77
C GLU A 204 -10.37 -14.30 18.81
N SER A 205 -10.92 -13.90 19.96
CA SER A 205 -11.61 -12.63 20.12
C SER A 205 -10.63 -11.44 20.11
N GLY A 206 -9.42 -11.59 20.67
CA GLY A 206 -8.40 -10.56 20.67
C GLY A 206 -7.80 -10.32 19.28
N ALA A 207 -7.48 -11.41 18.56
CA ALA A 207 -6.99 -11.31 17.19
C ALA A 207 -8.04 -10.72 16.25
N THR A 208 -9.31 -11.09 16.40
CA THR A 208 -10.44 -10.54 15.61
C THR A 208 -10.62 -9.04 15.87
N GLU A 209 -10.46 -8.58 17.11
CA GLU A 209 -10.60 -7.16 17.45
C GLU A 209 -9.53 -6.29 16.76
N ILE A 210 -8.29 -6.77 16.68
CA ILE A 210 -7.21 -6.10 15.93
C ILE A 210 -7.51 -6.12 14.43
N ALA A 211 -7.87 -7.28 13.88
CA ALA A 211 -8.16 -7.45 12.46
C ALA A 211 -9.25 -6.49 11.98
N ARG A 212 -10.34 -6.35 12.75
CA ARG A 212 -11.48 -5.49 12.44
C ARG A 212 -11.10 -4.00 12.36
N ARG A 213 -10.11 -3.56 13.15
CA ARG A 213 -9.67 -2.15 13.18
C ARG A 213 -8.47 -1.88 12.27
N ALA A 214 -7.97 -2.89 11.56
CA ALA A 214 -6.78 -2.78 10.72
C ALA A 214 -7.04 -2.23 9.31
N ARG A 215 -8.21 -1.67 9.05
CA ARG A 215 -8.55 -0.96 7.80
C ARG A 215 -8.33 -1.79 6.52
N GLY A 216 -8.51 -3.10 6.57
CA GLY A 216 -8.24 -3.97 5.41
C GLY A 216 -6.76 -4.09 5.04
N THR A 217 -5.82 -3.66 5.90
CA THR A 217 -4.41 -3.51 5.56
C THR A 217 -3.51 -4.34 6.49
N PRO A 218 -2.75 -5.32 5.96
CA PRO A 218 -1.81 -6.12 6.75
C PRO A 218 -0.76 -5.30 7.51
N ARG A 219 -0.26 -4.21 6.92
CA ARG A 219 0.69 -3.31 7.56
C ARG A 219 0.12 -2.70 8.84
N ILE A 220 -1.11 -2.18 8.78
CA ILE A 220 -1.79 -1.60 9.94
C ILE A 220 -2.06 -2.69 10.98
N ALA A 221 -2.52 -3.88 10.55
CA ALA A 221 -2.73 -5.01 11.46
C ALA A 221 -1.46 -5.36 12.26
N GLY A 222 -0.31 -5.41 11.59
CA GLY A 222 0.98 -5.65 12.25
C GLY A 222 1.38 -4.56 13.23
N ARG A 223 1.17 -3.28 12.89
CA ARG A 223 1.44 -2.15 13.80
C ARG A 223 0.56 -2.17 15.03
N LEU A 224 -0.75 -2.34 14.83
CA LEU A 224 -1.70 -2.42 15.93
C LEU A 224 -1.39 -3.60 16.84
N LEU A 225 -1.08 -4.76 16.26
CA LEU A 225 -0.70 -5.95 17.04
C LEU A 225 0.48 -5.67 17.97
N ARG A 226 1.58 -5.09 17.44
CA ARG A 226 2.76 -4.79 18.26
C ARG A 226 2.43 -3.88 19.44
N ARG A 227 1.69 -2.80 19.19
CA ARG A 227 1.30 -1.88 20.27
C ARG A 227 0.36 -2.55 21.28
N VAL A 228 -0.57 -3.37 20.81
CA VAL A 228 -1.45 -4.13 21.71
C VAL A 228 -0.65 -5.14 22.55
N VAL A 229 0.38 -5.76 21.98
CA VAL A 229 1.29 -6.68 22.72
C VAL A 229 1.99 -5.96 23.87
N ASP A 230 2.40 -4.71 23.72
CA ASP A 230 2.97 -3.93 24.82
C ASP A 230 1.99 -3.83 26.02
N PHE A 231 0.69 -3.64 25.75
CA PHE A 231 -0.35 -3.62 26.78
C PHE A 231 -0.61 -5.01 27.38
N VAL A 232 -0.57 -6.06 26.56
CA VAL A 232 -0.73 -7.45 27.03
C VAL A 232 0.33 -7.80 28.05
N LEU A 233 1.58 -7.37 27.80
CA LEU A 233 2.73 -7.68 28.67
C LEU A 233 2.76 -6.82 29.93
N VAL A 234 2.30 -5.56 29.90
CA VAL A 234 2.45 -4.62 31.01
C VAL A 234 1.17 -4.50 31.83
N GLU A 235 0.01 -4.48 31.22
CA GLU A 235 -1.29 -4.24 31.87
C GLU A 235 -2.21 -5.47 31.84
N GLY A 236 -1.84 -6.52 31.10
CA GLY A 236 -2.62 -7.75 30.92
C GLY A 236 -2.08 -8.92 31.75
N ASP A 237 -2.67 -10.07 31.53
CA ASP A 237 -2.32 -11.38 32.10
C ASP A 237 -1.43 -12.23 31.18
N GLY A 238 -0.84 -11.61 30.16
CA GLY A 238 -0.03 -12.29 29.13
C GLY A 238 -0.83 -12.91 27.99
N VAL A 239 -2.17 -12.77 28.01
CA VAL A 239 -3.06 -13.30 26.97
C VAL A 239 -3.72 -12.16 26.19
N LEU A 240 -3.57 -12.18 24.88
CA LEU A 240 -4.25 -11.25 23.99
C LEU A 240 -5.73 -11.68 23.84
N ASN A 241 -6.60 -11.07 24.61
CA ASN A 241 -8.04 -11.25 24.54
C ASN A 241 -8.74 -9.94 24.08
N LYS A 242 -10.05 -10.00 23.81
CA LYS A 242 -10.82 -8.84 23.34
C LYS A 242 -10.74 -7.65 24.29
N LYS A 243 -10.76 -7.90 25.61
CA LYS A 243 -10.81 -6.84 26.62
C LYS A 243 -9.52 -5.99 26.58
N ILE A 244 -8.35 -6.65 26.59
CA ILE A 244 -7.07 -5.93 26.52
C ILE A 244 -6.85 -5.29 25.15
N ALA A 245 -7.26 -5.96 24.06
CA ALA A 245 -7.17 -5.41 22.72
C ALA A 245 -8.02 -4.13 22.58
N ASP A 246 -9.28 -4.16 23.00
CA ASP A 246 -10.17 -2.98 22.94
C ASP A 246 -9.65 -1.84 23.83
N HIS A 247 -9.19 -2.16 25.05
CA HIS A 247 -8.60 -1.18 25.95
C HIS A 247 -7.38 -0.50 25.33
N ALA A 248 -6.43 -1.28 24.84
CA ALA A 248 -5.23 -0.76 24.20
C ALA A 248 -5.54 0.10 22.98
N LEU A 249 -6.39 -0.38 22.06
CA LEU A 249 -6.73 0.33 20.82
C LEU A 249 -7.44 1.66 21.09
N ARG A 250 -8.32 1.72 22.09
CA ARG A 250 -8.95 2.98 22.52
C ARG A 250 -7.93 3.96 23.08
N ARG A 251 -7.01 3.50 23.93
CA ARG A 251 -5.91 4.35 24.46
C ARG A 251 -4.97 4.84 23.37
N LEU A 252 -4.82 4.07 22.30
CA LEU A 252 -4.09 4.46 21.09
C LEU A 252 -4.90 5.35 20.13
N GLY A 253 -6.11 5.77 20.52
CA GLY A 253 -6.96 6.67 19.75
C GLY A 253 -7.69 6.01 18.56
N VAL A 254 -7.69 4.68 18.48
CA VAL A 254 -8.33 3.90 17.42
C VAL A 254 -9.72 3.44 17.88
N ASP A 255 -10.75 3.89 17.21
CA ASP A 255 -12.14 3.56 17.56
C ASP A 255 -12.59 2.18 17.02
N ASN A 256 -13.87 1.86 17.25
CA ASN A 256 -14.45 0.55 16.87
C ASN A 256 -14.48 0.28 15.37
N LEU A 257 -14.39 1.29 14.52
CA LEU A 257 -14.27 1.15 13.07
C LEU A 257 -12.81 1.27 12.58
N GLY A 258 -11.84 1.44 13.49
CA GLY A 258 -10.47 1.69 13.10
C GLY A 258 -10.20 3.16 12.70
N LEU A 259 -11.07 4.10 13.08
CA LEU A 259 -10.88 5.52 12.79
C LEU A 259 -10.05 6.18 13.90
N ASP A 260 -9.18 7.10 13.51
CA ASP A 260 -8.42 7.93 14.42
C ASP A 260 -9.03 9.33 14.64
N GLY A 261 -8.28 10.21 15.30
CA GLY A 261 -8.70 11.57 15.55
C GLY A 261 -8.86 12.39 14.28
N ALA A 262 -7.99 12.21 13.30
CA ALA A 262 -8.02 12.94 12.04
C ALA A 262 -9.22 12.51 11.18
N ASP A 263 -9.50 11.21 11.08
CA ASP A 263 -10.69 10.70 10.39
C ASP A 263 -11.97 11.29 10.99
N ARG A 264 -12.07 11.24 12.32
CA ARG A 264 -13.26 11.79 13.02
C ARG A 264 -13.37 13.29 12.84
N SER A 265 -12.25 14.03 12.83
CA SER A 265 -12.26 15.48 12.58
C SER A 265 -12.70 15.80 11.16
N TYR A 266 -12.23 15.01 10.18
CA TYR A 266 -12.65 15.09 8.78
C TYR A 266 -14.18 14.90 8.64
N LEU A 267 -14.73 13.82 9.23
CA LEU A 267 -16.16 13.55 9.17
C LEU A 267 -16.99 14.63 9.87
N ARG A 268 -16.57 15.07 11.07
CA ARG A 268 -17.24 16.14 11.82
C ARG A 268 -17.24 17.47 11.10
N LEU A 269 -16.12 17.83 10.47
CA LEU A 269 -16.01 19.05 9.68
C LEU A 269 -17.13 19.10 8.61
N ILE A 270 -17.26 18.02 7.82
CA ILE A 270 -18.27 17.95 6.78
C ILE A 270 -19.69 17.97 7.37
N ALA A 271 -19.91 17.26 8.49
CA ALA A 271 -21.21 17.20 9.15
C ALA A 271 -21.64 18.56 9.71
N GLU A 272 -20.79 19.17 10.54
CA GLU A 272 -21.14 20.32 11.38
C GLU A 272 -21.02 21.65 10.63
N GLN A 273 -19.96 21.85 9.84
CA GLN A 273 -19.71 23.12 9.17
C GLN A 273 -20.33 23.20 7.76
N TYR A 274 -20.52 22.07 7.10
CA TYR A 274 -21.02 22.01 5.72
C TYR A 274 -22.32 21.23 5.59
N SER A 275 -23.02 20.96 6.69
CA SER A 275 -24.31 20.25 6.69
C SER A 275 -24.30 18.94 5.90
N GLY A 276 -23.17 18.23 5.96
CA GLY A 276 -22.95 16.96 5.23
C GLY A 276 -22.42 17.10 3.83
N GLY A 277 -22.14 18.30 3.35
CA GLY A 277 -21.56 18.57 2.02
C GLY A 277 -22.60 18.88 0.93
N PRO A 278 -22.20 19.04 -0.35
CA PRO A 278 -20.84 18.78 -0.84
C PRO A 278 -19.82 19.87 -0.50
N VAL A 279 -18.59 19.50 -0.20
CA VAL A 279 -17.48 20.42 0.12
C VAL A 279 -16.22 20.09 -0.70
N GLY A 280 -15.57 21.10 -1.23
CA GLY A 280 -14.35 20.95 -2.03
C GLY A 280 -13.17 20.49 -1.20
N ILE A 281 -12.24 19.72 -1.81
CA ILE A 281 -11.06 19.19 -1.12
C ILE A 281 -10.18 20.28 -0.54
N GLU A 282 -9.95 21.38 -1.29
CA GLU A 282 -9.11 22.51 -0.85
C GLU A 282 -9.68 23.19 0.40
N THR A 283 -11.01 23.26 0.49
CA THR A 283 -11.70 23.80 1.67
C THR A 283 -11.49 22.92 2.89
N ILE A 284 -11.53 21.59 2.70
CA ILE A 284 -11.29 20.63 3.78
C ILE A 284 -9.82 20.72 4.21
N CYS A 285 -8.86 20.73 3.25
CA CYS A 285 -7.44 20.89 3.53
C CYS A 285 -7.14 22.10 4.41
N ALA A 286 -7.70 23.26 4.04
CA ALA A 286 -7.53 24.50 4.79
C ALA A 286 -8.13 24.41 6.21
N ALA A 287 -9.29 23.77 6.35
CA ALA A 287 -10.00 23.70 7.63
C ALA A 287 -9.34 22.76 8.65
N ILE A 288 -8.75 21.63 8.19
CA ILE A 288 -8.09 20.68 9.09
C ILE A 288 -6.56 20.79 9.09
N SER A 289 -6.01 21.76 8.31
CA SER A 289 -4.56 22.02 8.19
C SER A 289 -3.76 20.80 7.71
N GLU A 290 -4.34 20.03 6.77
CA GLU A 290 -3.71 18.87 6.15
C GLU A 290 -3.48 19.10 4.65
N SER A 291 -2.46 18.40 4.09
CA SER A 291 -2.21 18.47 2.66
C SER A 291 -3.27 17.68 1.88
N ARG A 292 -3.48 18.04 0.61
CA ARG A 292 -4.36 17.33 -0.28
C ARG A 292 -3.97 15.85 -0.41
N ASP A 293 -2.68 15.57 -0.55
CA ASP A 293 -2.17 14.21 -0.67
C ASP A 293 -2.46 13.39 0.59
N ALA A 294 -2.31 13.98 1.80
CA ALA A 294 -2.66 13.32 3.05
C ALA A 294 -4.15 12.94 3.10
N LEU A 295 -5.04 13.82 2.63
CA LEU A 295 -6.47 13.52 2.58
C LEU A 295 -6.79 12.43 1.56
N GLU A 296 -6.29 12.56 0.33
CA GLU A 296 -6.65 11.68 -0.78
C GLU A 296 -5.98 10.29 -0.70
N GLU A 297 -4.83 10.17 -0.03
CA GLU A 297 -4.08 8.91 0.07
C GLU A 297 -4.22 8.19 1.42
N VAL A 298 -4.43 8.95 2.52
CA VAL A 298 -4.42 8.36 3.86
C VAL A 298 -5.81 8.30 4.48
N ILE A 299 -6.57 9.40 4.43
CA ILE A 299 -7.86 9.52 5.12
C ILE A 299 -9.00 9.00 4.26
N GLU A 300 -9.20 9.56 3.08
CA GLU A 300 -10.38 9.28 2.23
C GLU A 300 -10.49 7.82 1.74
N PRO A 301 -9.41 7.09 1.39
CA PRO A 301 -9.56 5.73 0.86
C PRO A 301 -10.33 4.80 1.78
N TYR A 302 -10.02 4.83 3.07
CA TYR A 302 -10.72 4.00 4.04
C TYR A 302 -12.14 4.49 4.32
N LEU A 303 -12.34 5.80 4.44
CA LEU A 303 -13.67 6.39 4.64
C LEU A 303 -14.62 6.09 3.47
N LEU A 304 -14.11 6.12 2.22
CA LEU A 304 -14.83 5.72 1.01
C LEU A 304 -15.18 4.23 1.02
N GLN A 305 -14.20 3.37 1.36
CA GLN A 305 -14.40 1.93 1.45
C GLN A 305 -15.48 1.54 2.46
N MET A 306 -15.50 2.23 3.62
CA MET A 306 -16.49 2.00 4.66
C MET A 306 -17.85 2.66 4.36
N GLY A 307 -17.95 3.39 3.23
CA GLY A 307 -19.17 4.11 2.87
C GLY A 307 -19.54 5.20 3.89
N LEU A 308 -18.54 5.83 4.51
CA LEU A 308 -18.70 6.94 5.43
C LEU A 308 -18.82 8.28 4.70
N ILE A 309 -18.14 8.38 3.55
CA ILE A 309 -18.18 9.52 2.65
C ILE A 309 -18.43 9.09 1.21
N GLN A 310 -18.76 10.04 0.34
CA GLN A 310 -18.88 9.88 -1.10
C GLN A 310 -18.15 11.02 -1.81
N ARG A 311 -17.50 10.71 -2.93
CA ARG A 311 -16.95 11.71 -3.87
C ARG A 311 -17.98 12.02 -4.95
N THR A 312 -18.31 13.29 -5.12
CA THR A 312 -19.20 13.78 -6.16
C THR A 312 -18.48 14.81 -7.03
N PRO A 313 -19.00 15.16 -8.23
CA PRO A 313 -18.42 16.25 -9.04
C PRO A 313 -18.34 17.59 -8.32
N ARG A 314 -19.22 17.81 -7.33
CA ARG A 314 -19.27 19.06 -6.52
C ARG A 314 -18.37 19.03 -5.29
N GLY A 315 -17.82 17.86 -4.92
CA GLY A 315 -16.98 17.69 -3.73
C GLY A 315 -17.30 16.43 -2.93
N ARG A 316 -16.89 16.45 -1.66
CA ARG A 316 -17.07 15.35 -0.71
C ARG A 316 -18.35 15.52 0.06
N MET A 317 -19.07 14.43 0.24
CA MET A 317 -20.34 14.38 1.01
C MET A 317 -20.25 13.28 2.05
N LEU A 318 -20.91 13.53 3.19
CA LEU A 318 -21.09 12.51 4.21
C LEU A 318 -22.18 11.53 3.76
N ALA A 319 -21.88 10.23 3.84
CA ALA A 319 -22.83 9.18 3.52
C ALA A 319 -23.64 8.77 4.75
N LYS A 320 -24.71 7.97 4.58
CA LYS A 320 -25.59 7.50 5.66
C LYS A 320 -24.81 6.85 6.83
N ASN A 321 -23.81 6.04 6.50
CA ASN A 321 -22.95 5.39 7.50
C ASN A 321 -22.11 6.41 8.29
N GLY A 322 -21.65 7.49 7.64
CA GLY A 322 -20.91 8.57 8.29
C GLY A 322 -21.73 9.28 9.34
N TRP A 323 -22.96 9.64 9.02
CA TRP A 323 -23.91 10.22 9.98
C TRP A 323 -24.18 9.30 11.16
N LYS A 324 -24.44 8.01 10.88
CA LYS A 324 -24.65 6.99 11.91
C LYS A 324 -23.44 6.85 12.84
N HIS A 325 -22.22 6.86 12.27
CA HIS A 325 -20.98 6.74 13.05
C HIS A 325 -20.76 7.93 13.98
N LEU A 326 -21.08 9.14 13.53
CA LEU A 326 -21.02 10.35 14.36
C LEU A 326 -22.13 10.45 15.40
N GLY A 327 -23.14 9.57 15.36
CA GLY A 327 -24.34 9.65 16.21
C GLY A 327 -25.23 10.86 15.86
N MET A 328 -25.11 11.38 14.64
CA MET A 328 -25.85 12.56 14.15
C MET A 328 -26.91 12.14 13.12
N GLN A 329 -27.94 12.97 12.98
CA GLN A 329 -28.94 12.78 11.93
C GLN A 329 -28.62 13.68 10.72
N PRO A 330 -28.80 13.17 9.48
CA PRO A 330 -28.67 14.03 8.31
C PRO A 330 -29.70 15.14 8.30
N PRO A 331 -29.40 16.32 7.73
CA PRO A 331 -30.39 17.36 7.49
C PRO A 331 -31.56 16.83 6.64
N LYS A 332 -32.78 17.34 6.85
CA LYS A 332 -33.99 16.88 6.13
C LYS A 332 -33.85 16.88 4.60
N SER A 333 -33.08 17.82 4.05
CA SER A 333 -32.78 17.89 2.61
C SER A 333 -31.85 16.80 2.10
N GLN A 334 -31.13 16.10 2.98
CA GLN A 334 -30.28 14.95 2.62
C GLN A 334 -30.92 13.60 2.95
N GLY A 335 -31.90 13.57 3.85
CA GLY A 335 -32.72 12.39 4.17
C GLY A 335 -33.36 11.79 2.92
N ASP A 336 -33.93 12.65 2.08
CA ASP A 336 -34.58 12.25 0.81
C ASP A 336 -33.64 11.69 -0.26
N MET A 337 -32.33 11.83 -0.11
CA MET A 337 -31.36 11.28 -1.06
C MET A 337 -30.92 9.84 -0.70
N PHE A 338 -31.31 9.33 0.46
CA PHE A 338 -30.95 7.99 0.94
C PHE A 338 -32.14 7.02 1.00
N GLU A 339 -33.34 7.48 0.61
CA GLU A 339 -34.51 6.66 0.35
C GLU A 339 -34.58 6.25 -1.14
#